data_24cda67ea098876b46f71e6e8cf4a5cb
#
_entry.id   24cda67ea098876b46f71e6e8cf4a5cb
#
_cell.length_a   1.000
_cell.length_b   1.000
_cell.length_c   1.000
_cell.angle_alpha   90.00
_cell.angle_beta   90.00
_cell.angle_gamma   90.00
#
_symmetry.space_group_name_H-M   'P 1'
#
loop_
_entity.id
_entity.type
_entity.pdbx_description
1 polymer ?
#
loop_
_entity_poly.entity_id
_entity_poly.type
_entity_poly.pdbx_seq_one_letter_code
_entity_poly.pdbx_strand_id
1 'polypeptide(L)'
;MAINARIVGIALIALGAALAGAYQLGRGNAAANAAALPDSASTVAAPAPTAASPVPGDAVQPPGHPHDPAGLQREGKVTGADPAQKFTHFRVGNKNVKRIYVDGDTVWVGTSGGAVRYDTLTDDYKLFDIKSGLLSNGVFHVGKMGERVVVGTYGGGMSLLDPKTQTWETFNIPEGLGDAFVYDVLTTKNGDVWVATWSGVNRIRGGALKDRSKWELHTVQSTQGGLPNDWVYGLAEGRNGDVWLATEGGLAHYTEGRWENWNHEKGLGASYEMVKNDIQYKNDPSKVSQHHAKQKQEMGLSNIDVAYNPNYIVSLAVDVQGVVWAGTWGGGLSRFDGKTWKQFTVADGLPGNHVFMLHIDPKGQMWVGTNNGLAKMKDGKFEVLTTKDGLFGNAVFSMATTRDGTLWIGSFGGVARIKPS
;
A
#
# COMPACT_ATOMS: atom_id res chain seq x y z
N MET A 1 16.08 -15.00 16.78
CA MET A 1 14.98 -14.95 15.80
C MET A 1 14.17 -13.63 15.82
N ALA A 2 14.70 -12.56 16.39
CA ALA A 2 13.99 -11.29 16.57
C ALA A 2 14.35 -10.20 15.53
N ILE A 3 15.16 -10.52 14.51
CA ILE A 3 15.82 -9.53 13.65
C ILE A 3 14.95 -9.07 12.47
N ASN A 4 14.06 -9.93 11.95
CA ASN A 4 13.25 -9.59 10.78
C ASN A 4 12.12 -8.58 11.04
N ALA A 5 11.56 -8.57 12.25
CA ALA A 5 10.54 -7.61 12.63
C ALA A 5 11.07 -6.16 12.71
N ARG A 6 12.36 -5.99 13.08
CA ARG A 6 12.98 -4.66 13.14
C ARG A 6 13.20 -4.03 11.77
N ILE A 7 13.59 -4.83 10.77
CA ILE A 7 13.88 -4.30 9.41
C ILE A 7 12.58 -3.89 8.70
N VAL A 8 11.52 -4.68 8.84
CA VAL A 8 10.21 -4.35 8.26
C VAL A 8 9.58 -3.14 8.97
N GLY A 9 9.70 -3.07 10.30
CA GLY A 9 9.25 -1.92 11.06
C GLY A 9 10.00 -0.64 10.68
N ILE A 10 11.33 -0.70 10.53
CA ILE A 10 12.16 0.44 10.14
C ILE A 10 11.81 0.93 8.72
N ALA A 11 11.55 0.04 7.77
CA ALA A 11 11.18 0.42 6.41
C ALA A 11 9.80 1.12 6.33
N LEU A 12 8.83 0.69 7.14
CA LEU A 12 7.51 1.33 7.24
C LEU A 12 7.58 2.65 8.03
N ILE A 13 8.40 2.71 9.08
CA ILE A 13 8.58 3.89 9.93
C ILE A 13 9.46 4.94 9.26
N ALA A 14 10.56 4.55 8.61
CA ALA A 14 11.36 5.48 7.81
C ALA A 14 10.52 6.09 6.68
N LEU A 15 9.57 5.33 6.13
CA LEU A 15 8.60 5.85 5.19
C LEU A 15 7.68 6.90 5.85
N GLY A 16 7.11 6.62 7.02
CA GLY A 16 6.26 7.56 7.76
C GLY A 16 7.00 8.82 8.23
N ALA A 17 8.22 8.69 8.75
CA ALA A 17 9.00 9.82 9.28
C ALA A 17 9.60 10.72 8.19
N ALA A 18 10.12 10.14 7.10
CA ALA A 18 10.55 10.90 5.92
C ALA A 18 9.38 11.69 5.31
N LEU A 19 8.17 11.14 5.42
CA LEU A 19 6.94 11.69 4.92
C LEU A 19 6.46 12.91 5.74
N ALA A 20 6.50 12.85 7.06
CA ALA A 20 6.12 13.96 7.91
C ALA A 20 7.09 15.14 7.78
N GLY A 21 8.40 14.89 7.61
CA GLY A 21 9.41 15.91 7.39
C GLY A 21 9.24 16.65 6.05
N ALA A 22 8.96 15.95 4.98
CA ALA A 22 8.73 16.53 3.65
C ALA A 22 7.45 17.39 3.60
N TYR A 23 6.39 16.96 4.30
CA TYR A 23 5.14 17.72 4.40
C TYR A 23 5.29 19.05 5.12
N GLN A 24 6.06 19.10 6.22
CA GLN A 24 6.36 20.35 6.94
C GLN A 24 7.21 21.33 6.09
N LEU A 25 8.16 20.81 5.32
CA LEU A 25 8.98 21.62 4.41
C LEU A 25 8.16 22.16 3.21
N GLY A 26 7.21 21.39 2.68
CA GLY A 26 6.33 21.84 1.60
C GLY A 26 5.38 22.97 1.99
N ARG A 27 4.82 22.95 3.20
CA ARG A 27 3.93 24.03 3.69
C ARG A 27 4.69 25.29 4.12
N GLY A 28 5.91 25.15 4.64
CA GLY A 28 6.74 26.29 5.01
C GLY A 28 7.14 27.16 3.81
N ASN A 29 7.38 26.54 2.65
CA ASN A 29 7.79 27.25 1.45
C ASN A 29 6.64 27.97 0.70
N ALA A 30 5.39 27.54 0.87
CA ALA A 30 4.24 28.20 0.24
C ALA A 30 3.86 29.54 0.91
N ALA A 31 4.20 29.73 2.18
CA ALA A 31 3.95 30.97 2.92
C ALA A 31 5.11 31.99 2.85
N ALA A 32 6.32 31.56 2.48
CA ALA A 32 7.53 32.38 2.48
C ALA A 32 7.83 33.11 1.16
N ASN A 33 7.12 32.82 0.07
CA ASN A 33 7.38 33.40 -1.24
C ASN A 33 6.68 34.76 -1.52
N ALA A 34 6.25 35.47 -0.47
CA ALA A 34 5.64 36.80 -0.61
C ALA A 34 6.52 37.99 -0.15
N ALA A 35 7.81 37.81 0.16
CA ALA A 35 8.71 38.91 0.51
C ALA A 35 10.15 38.69 0.04
N ALA A 36 10.54 39.50 -0.95
CA ALA A 36 11.87 40.01 -1.34
C ALA A 36 13.17 39.24 -1.03
N LEU A 37 13.94 39.00 -2.10
CA LEU A 37 15.38 38.66 -2.08
C LEU A 37 16.27 39.79 -1.61
N PRO A 38 17.45 39.53 -0.99
CA PRO A 38 18.68 39.61 -1.76
C PRO A 38 19.72 38.49 -1.49
N ASP A 39 20.67 38.42 -2.44
CA ASP A 39 21.80 37.51 -2.58
C ASP A 39 22.69 37.30 -1.34
N SER A 40 23.12 36.04 -1.14
CA SER A 40 24.57 35.70 -1.08
C SER A 40 24.76 34.18 -0.90
N ALA A 41 25.63 33.65 -1.72
CA ALA A 41 26.04 32.26 -1.74
C ALA A 41 26.88 31.88 -0.51
N SER A 42 26.57 30.72 0.07
CA SER A 42 27.53 29.96 0.87
C SER A 42 27.21 28.48 0.79
N THR A 43 28.01 27.73 0.03
CA THR A 43 27.99 26.28 -0.10
C THR A 43 28.49 25.62 1.18
N VAL A 44 27.59 24.92 1.89
CA VAL A 44 27.98 23.95 2.92
C VAL A 44 27.64 22.57 2.38
N ALA A 45 28.67 21.77 2.12
CA ALA A 45 28.56 20.39 1.70
C ALA A 45 27.92 19.55 2.81
N ALA A 46 26.90 18.78 2.47
CA ALA A 46 26.33 17.76 3.35
C ALA A 46 27.32 16.61 3.56
N PRO A 47 27.44 16.06 4.77
CA PRO A 47 28.33 14.92 5.00
C PRO A 47 27.77 13.67 4.30
N ALA A 48 28.67 12.90 3.68
CA ALA A 48 28.38 11.63 3.03
C ALA A 48 27.83 10.62 4.04
N PRO A 49 26.88 9.77 3.63
CA PRO A 49 26.35 8.73 4.52
C PRO A 49 27.45 7.70 4.82
N THR A 50 27.77 7.52 6.09
CA THR A 50 28.63 6.46 6.60
C THR A 50 28.07 5.09 6.24
N ALA A 51 28.90 4.25 5.65
CA ALA A 51 28.56 2.86 5.32
C ALA A 51 28.11 2.09 6.58
N ALA A 52 26.92 1.53 6.51
CA ALA A 52 26.41 0.64 7.54
C ALA A 52 27.21 -0.68 7.52
N SER A 53 27.70 -1.09 8.68
CA SER A 53 28.41 -2.35 8.89
C SER A 53 27.50 -3.54 8.55
N PRO A 54 28.05 -4.66 8.03
CA PRO A 54 27.26 -5.84 7.69
C PRO A 54 26.71 -6.51 8.94
N VAL A 55 25.41 -6.81 8.92
CA VAL A 55 24.74 -7.59 9.95
C VAL A 55 24.89 -9.07 9.62
N PRO A 56 25.45 -9.92 10.50
CA PRO A 56 25.48 -11.36 10.29
C PRO A 56 24.10 -11.96 10.58
N GLY A 57 23.54 -12.70 9.66
CA GLY A 57 22.30 -13.42 9.82
C GLY A 57 22.05 -14.31 8.63
N ASP A 58 22.63 -15.53 8.66
CA ASP A 58 22.37 -16.58 7.68
C ASP A 58 20.90 -17.01 7.72
N ALA A 59 20.09 -16.37 6.89
CA ALA A 59 18.85 -16.98 6.41
C ALA A 59 19.27 -18.02 5.36
N VAL A 60 19.01 -19.30 5.64
CA VAL A 60 19.20 -20.41 4.69
C VAL A 60 18.53 -20.02 3.38
N GLN A 61 19.34 -19.79 2.34
CA GLN A 61 18.87 -19.47 1.01
C GLN A 61 18.34 -20.74 0.34
N PRO A 62 17.19 -20.70 -0.31
CA PRO A 62 16.81 -21.78 -1.20
C PRO A 62 17.83 -21.87 -2.35
N PRO A 63 18.22 -23.09 -2.77
CA PRO A 63 19.21 -23.27 -3.82
C PRO A 63 18.71 -22.70 -5.14
N GLY A 64 19.56 -21.93 -5.83
CA GLY A 64 19.37 -21.58 -7.23
C GLY A 64 19.07 -20.14 -7.61
N HIS A 65 19.10 -19.15 -6.69
CA HIS A 65 18.92 -17.74 -7.06
C HIS A 65 20.27 -17.01 -7.17
N PRO A 66 20.54 -16.32 -8.29
CA PRO A 66 21.70 -15.46 -8.39
C PRO A 66 21.60 -14.32 -7.36
N HIS A 67 22.67 -14.10 -6.62
CA HIS A 67 22.83 -12.93 -5.76
C HIS A 67 22.89 -11.67 -6.62
N ASP A 68 21.92 -10.78 -6.47
CA ASP A 68 22.10 -9.39 -6.87
C ASP A 68 22.00 -8.48 -5.64
N PRO A 69 23.12 -8.11 -5.00
CA PRO A 69 23.15 -7.16 -3.91
C PRO A 69 22.82 -5.72 -4.35
N ALA A 70 22.84 -5.44 -5.65
CA ALA A 70 22.62 -4.10 -6.21
C ALA A 70 21.16 -3.78 -6.59
N GLY A 71 20.24 -4.75 -6.47
CA GLY A 71 18.86 -4.62 -6.89
C GLY A 71 18.60 -5.20 -8.29
N LEU A 72 17.38 -5.04 -8.80
CA LEU A 72 17.02 -5.50 -10.15
C LEU A 72 17.78 -4.73 -11.22
N GLN A 73 18.30 -5.45 -12.20
CA GLN A 73 18.68 -4.85 -13.47
C GLN A 73 17.44 -4.26 -14.16
N ARG A 74 17.65 -3.31 -15.08
CA ARG A 74 16.53 -2.63 -15.76
C ARG A 74 15.71 -3.56 -16.64
N GLU A 75 16.36 -4.54 -17.24
CA GLU A 75 15.74 -5.59 -18.06
C GLU A 75 16.49 -6.90 -17.81
N GLY A 76 15.78 -8.00 -17.86
CA GLY A 76 16.37 -9.30 -17.65
C GLY A 76 15.35 -10.41 -17.70
N LYS A 77 15.82 -11.58 -17.37
CA LYS A 77 15.00 -12.80 -17.27
C LYS A 77 15.14 -13.38 -15.86
N VAL A 78 14.05 -13.81 -15.28
CA VAL A 78 14.12 -14.59 -14.04
C VAL A 78 14.61 -15.97 -14.39
N THR A 79 15.89 -16.21 -14.10
CA THR A 79 16.54 -17.50 -14.36
C THR A 79 16.37 -18.42 -13.15
N GLY A 80 16.33 -19.74 -13.41
CA GLY A 80 16.23 -20.76 -12.37
C GLY A 80 14.82 -21.07 -11.89
N ALA A 81 13.78 -20.58 -12.56
CA ALA A 81 12.42 -21.05 -12.35
C ALA A 81 12.30 -22.47 -12.89
N ASP A 82 12.32 -23.47 -12.03
CA ASP A 82 11.95 -24.84 -12.40
C ASP A 82 10.44 -24.92 -12.54
N PRO A 83 9.91 -25.24 -13.74
CA PRO A 83 8.47 -25.38 -13.94
C PRO A 83 7.82 -26.45 -13.05
N ALA A 84 8.59 -27.43 -12.56
CA ALA A 84 8.12 -28.49 -11.67
C ALA A 84 8.00 -28.02 -10.21
N GLN A 85 8.64 -26.91 -9.83
CA GLN A 85 8.56 -26.42 -8.45
C GLN A 85 7.19 -25.79 -8.16
N LYS A 86 6.64 -26.11 -6.98
CA LYS A 86 5.38 -25.55 -6.52
C LYS A 86 5.47 -24.03 -6.29
N PHE A 87 6.62 -23.52 -5.90
CA PHE A 87 6.84 -22.09 -5.67
C PHE A 87 8.18 -21.61 -6.25
N THR A 88 8.22 -20.37 -6.65
CA THR A 88 9.40 -19.68 -7.18
C THR A 88 9.47 -18.28 -6.58
N HIS A 89 10.68 -17.83 -6.27
CA HIS A 89 10.91 -16.49 -5.74
C HIS A 89 11.47 -15.55 -6.81
N PHE A 90 10.98 -14.32 -6.81
CA PHE A 90 11.47 -13.22 -7.64
C PHE A 90 11.96 -12.09 -6.73
N ARG A 91 13.27 -11.80 -6.74
CA ARG A 91 13.87 -10.78 -5.88
C ARG A 91 13.78 -9.40 -6.50
N VAL A 92 13.51 -8.38 -5.67
CA VAL A 92 13.47 -6.97 -6.06
C VAL A 92 14.48 -6.11 -5.30
N GLY A 93 15.52 -6.73 -4.71
CA GLY A 93 16.49 -6.07 -3.84
C GLY A 93 15.89 -5.64 -2.50
N ASN A 94 16.48 -4.65 -1.84
CA ASN A 94 15.97 -4.13 -0.55
C ASN A 94 14.77 -3.18 -0.75
N LYS A 95 13.72 -3.66 -1.41
CA LYS A 95 12.53 -2.89 -1.77
C LYS A 95 11.26 -3.58 -1.26
N ASN A 96 10.31 -2.80 -0.81
CA ASN A 96 8.97 -3.29 -0.50
C ASN A 96 8.19 -3.51 -1.78
N VAL A 97 7.48 -4.65 -1.87
CA VAL A 97 6.49 -4.90 -2.92
C VAL A 97 5.13 -4.40 -2.42
N LYS A 98 4.73 -3.22 -2.90
CA LYS A 98 3.55 -2.50 -2.41
C LYS A 98 2.27 -2.90 -3.09
N ARG A 99 2.32 -3.20 -4.37
CA ARG A 99 1.17 -3.58 -5.17
C ARG A 99 1.58 -4.61 -6.22
N ILE A 100 0.71 -5.60 -6.44
CA ILE A 100 0.81 -6.51 -7.58
C ILE A 100 -0.49 -6.40 -8.37
N TYR A 101 -0.39 -6.28 -9.68
CA TYR A 101 -1.52 -6.19 -10.59
C TYR A 101 -1.31 -7.14 -11.79
N VAL A 102 -2.34 -7.90 -12.13
CA VAL A 102 -2.31 -8.86 -13.25
C VAL A 102 -3.13 -8.33 -14.41
N ASP A 103 -2.52 -8.28 -15.60
CA ASP A 103 -3.17 -7.92 -16.87
C ASP A 103 -2.86 -9.00 -17.93
N GLY A 104 -3.71 -10.00 -18.03
CA GLY A 104 -3.49 -11.15 -18.89
C GLY A 104 -2.27 -11.96 -18.47
N ASP A 105 -1.28 -12.05 -19.36
CA ASP A 105 0.00 -12.74 -19.12
C ASP A 105 1.08 -11.80 -18.55
N THR A 106 0.71 -10.57 -18.28
CA THR A 106 1.60 -9.57 -17.67
C THR A 106 1.28 -9.41 -16.20
N VAL A 107 2.32 -9.40 -15.36
CA VAL A 107 2.22 -9.06 -13.94
C VAL A 107 3.04 -7.80 -13.68
N TRP A 108 2.38 -6.80 -13.12
CA TRP A 108 3.01 -5.57 -12.68
C TRP A 108 3.28 -5.62 -11.18
N VAL A 109 4.50 -5.28 -10.80
CA VAL A 109 4.95 -5.28 -9.41
C VAL A 109 5.42 -3.89 -9.04
N GLY A 110 4.61 -3.17 -8.26
CA GLY A 110 4.95 -1.86 -7.72
C GLY A 110 5.85 -1.99 -6.49
N THR A 111 7.01 -1.33 -6.54
CA THR A 111 8.00 -1.39 -5.46
C THR A 111 8.44 -0.01 -5.02
N SER A 112 9.17 0.09 -3.92
CA SER A 112 9.86 1.33 -3.53
C SER A 112 11.07 1.67 -4.41
N GLY A 113 11.32 0.93 -5.48
CA GLY A 113 12.38 1.15 -6.46
C GLY A 113 11.91 1.30 -7.90
N GLY A 114 10.60 1.37 -8.12
CA GLY A 114 9.96 1.47 -9.44
C GLY A 114 8.85 0.45 -9.62
N ALA A 115 8.29 0.43 -10.83
CA ALA A 115 7.33 -0.57 -11.28
C ALA A 115 8.03 -1.60 -12.17
N VAL A 116 7.85 -2.88 -11.89
CA VAL A 116 8.37 -3.98 -12.70
C VAL A 116 7.24 -4.57 -13.51
N ARG A 117 7.39 -4.61 -14.84
CA ARG A 117 6.55 -5.40 -15.73
C ARG A 117 7.19 -6.77 -15.93
N TYR A 118 6.47 -7.80 -15.63
CA TYR A 118 6.90 -9.19 -15.77
C TYR A 118 5.99 -9.91 -16.76
N ASP A 119 6.58 -10.66 -17.68
CA ASP A 119 5.88 -11.52 -18.64
C ASP A 119 5.88 -12.96 -18.10
N THR A 120 4.68 -13.52 -17.87
CA THR A 120 4.55 -14.85 -17.27
C THR A 120 4.85 -16.00 -18.23
N LEU A 121 4.87 -15.75 -19.55
CA LEU A 121 5.15 -16.75 -20.57
C LEU A 121 6.64 -16.92 -20.83
N THR A 122 7.41 -15.79 -20.78
CA THR A 122 8.83 -15.78 -21.11
C THR A 122 9.74 -15.66 -19.91
N ASP A 123 9.19 -15.31 -18.73
CA ASP A 123 9.92 -14.93 -17.52
C ASP A 123 10.78 -13.65 -17.70
N ASP A 124 10.54 -12.88 -18.76
CA ASP A 124 11.22 -11.61 -18.95
C ASP A 124 10.62 -10.51 -18.08
N TYR A 125 11.44 -9.59 -17.62
CA TYR A 125 10.99 -8.42 -16.89
C TYR A 125 11.63 -7.13 -17.37
N LYS A 126 10.92 -6.02 -17.13
CA LYS A 126 11.40 -4.64 -17.37
C LYS A 126 11.06 -3.76 -16.18
N LEU A 127 12.06 -3.03 -15.69
CA LEU A 127 11.91 -2.03 -14.62
C LEU A 127 11.62 -0.65 -15.22
N PHE A 128 10.59 -0.01 -14.73
CA PHE A 128 10.24 1.38 -14.97
C PHE A 128 10.49 2.20 -13.70
N ASP A 129 11.37 3.18 -13.80
CA ASP A 129 11.82 4.04 -12.70
C ASP A 129 11.94 5.51 -13.20
N ILE A 130 12.57 6.38 -12.41
CA ILE A 130 12.81 7.77 -12.82
C ILE A 130 13.60 7.89 -14.14
N LYS A 131 14.48 6.93 -14.47
CA LYS A 131 15.21 6.91 -15.73
C LYS A 131 14.32 6.51 -16.92
N SER A 132 13.16 5.93 -16.65
CA SER A 132 12.13 5.59 -17.66
C SER A 132 11.04 6.66 -17.77
N GLY A 133 11.14 7.77 -17.02
CA GLY A 133 10.19 8.88 -17.08
C GLY A 133 9.17 8.92 -15.95
N LEU A 134 9.23 8.04 -14.96
CA LEU A 134 8.48 8.22 -13.72
C LEU A 134 9.06 9.41 -12.92
N LEU A 135 8.22 10.16 -12.23
CA LEU A 135 8.69 11.26 -11.38
C LEU A 135 9.18 10.78 -10.01
N SER A 136 8.87 9.56 -9.61
CA SER A 136 9.33 8.95 -8.36
C SER A 136 9.47 7.44 -8.49
N ASN A 137 10.47 6.87 -7.80
CA ASN A 137 10.68 5.42 -7.74
C ASN A 137 9.76 4.72 -6.72
N GLY A 138 9.21 5.45 -5.77
CA GLY A 138 8.30 4.88 -4.77
C GLY A 138 6.92 4.63 -5.38
N VAL A 139 6.61 3.40 -5.76
CA VAL A 139 5.32 3.02 -6.34
C VAL A 139 4.44 2.42 -5.25
N PHE A 140 3.27 3.03 -5.02
CA PHE A 140 2.26 2.54 -4.10
C PHE A 140 1.13 1.81 -4.80
N HIS A 141 0.73 2.28 -5.98
CA HIS A 141 -0.34 1.70 -6.77
C HIS A 141 0.14 1.33 -8.16
N VAL A 142 -0.29 0.20 -8.64
CA VAL A 142 -0.27 -0.19 -10.06
C VAL A 142 -1.63 -0.78 -10.41
N GLY A 143 -2.20 -0.32 -11.51
CA GLY A 143 -3.49 -0.77 -12.00
C GLY A 143 -3.67 -0.44 -13.48
N LYS A 144 -4.91 -0.45 -13.94
CA LYS A 144 -5.26 -0.14 -15.34
C LYS A 144 -6.35 0.93 -15.40
N MET A 145 -6.22 1.84 -16.35
CA MET A 145 -7.21 2.84 -16.71
C MET A 145 -7.39 2.82 -18.23
N GLY A 146 -8.49 2.23 -18.68
CA GLY A 146 -8.65 1.91 -20.11
C GLY A 146 -7.53 0.94 -20.55
N GLU A 147 -6.82 1.29 -21.61
CA GLU A 147 -5.69 0.50 -22.13
C GLU A 147 -4.35 0.86 -21.47
N ARG A 148 -4.30 1.93 -20.67
CA ARG A 148 -3.07 2.43 -20.05
C ARG A 148 -2.87 1.85 -18.67
N VAL A 149 -1.62 1.57 -18.31
CA VAL A 149 -1.23 1.23 -16.95
C VAL A 149 -1.13 2.50 -16.12
N VAL A 150 -1.83 2.53 -14.99
CA VAL A 150 -1.78 3.64 -14.05
C VAL A 150 -0.86 3.29 -12.88
N VAL A 151 0.00 4.25 -12.51
CA VAL A 151 0.93 4.13 -11.38
C VAL A 151 0.72 5.32 -10.45
N GLY A 152 0.44 5.03 -9.18
CA GLY A 152 0.43 6.01 -8.09
C GLY A 152 1.76 5.99 -7.35
N THR A 153 2.35 7.17 -7.11
CA THR A 153 3.71 7.26 -6.60
C THR A 153 3.85 8.09 -5.34
N TYR A 154 4.98 7.93 -4.70
CA TYR A 154 5.45 8.71 -3.56
C TYR A 154 6.06 10.03 -4.04
N GLY A 155 5.29 11.09 -4.02
CA GLY A 155 5.74 12.46 -4.36
C GLY A 155 5.85 12.76 -5.86
N GLY A 156 5.54 11.81 -6.76
CA GLY A 156 5.55 12.01 -8.21
C GLY A 156 4.15 12.05 -8.84
N GLY A 157 3.09 12.05 -8.04
CA GLY A 157 1.72 12.06 -8.52
C GLY A 157 1.25 10.74 -9.11
N MET A 158 0.30 10.81 -10.04
CA MET A 158 -0.25 9.71 -10.81
C MET A 158 0.30 9.74 -12.23
N SER A 159 0.83 8.62 -12.70
CA SER A 159 1.39 8.49 -14.07
C SER A 159 0.70 7.38 -14.85
N LEU A 160 0.44 7.62 -16.13
CA LEU A 160 -0.18 6.67 -17.05
C LEU A 160 0.81 6.29 -18.15
N LEU A 161 1.12 5.01 -18.26
CA LEU A 161 1.95 4.46 -19.34
C LEU A 161 1.09 4.15 -20.57
N ASP A 162 1.43 4.73 -21.70
CA ASP A 162 0.92 4.29 -22.98
C ASP A 162 1.65 3.01 -23.41
N PRO A 163 0.96 1.87 -23.56
CA PRO A 163 1.61 0.59 -23.88
C PRO A 163 2.22 0.56 -25.27
N LYS A 164 1.77 1.42 -26.20
CA LYS A 164 2.24 1.47 -27.59
C LYS A 164 3.51 2.31 -27.74
N THR A 165 3.50 3.51 -27.15
CA THR A 165 4.62 4.46 -27.27
C THR A 165 5.65 4.29 -26.16
N GLN A 166 5.30 3.58 -25.07
CA GLN A 166 6.12 3.42 -23.86
C GLN A 166 6.46 4.75 -23.18
N THR A 167 5.58 5.76 -23.36
CA THR A 167 5.72 7.09 -22.75
C THR A 167 4.79 7.25 -21.57
N TRP A 168 5.21 8.06 -20.59
CA TRP A 168 4.43 8.40 -19.41
C TRP A 168 3.74 9.74 -19.58
N GLU A 169 2.46 9.80 -19.23
CA GLU A 169 1.73 11.03 -18.98
C GLU A 169 1.47 11.16 -17.49
N THR A 170 1.87 12.26 -16.88
CA THR A 170 1.80 12.44 -15.42
C THR A 170 0.82 13.53 -15.05
N PHE A 171 0.07 13.30 -13.97
CA PHE A 171 -0.85 14.22 -13.33
C PHE A 171 -0.40 14.43 -11.88
N ASN A 172 -0.27 15.68 -11.47
CA ASN A 172 0.21 16.07 -10.15
C ASN A 172 -0.64 17.25 -9.61
N ILE A 173 -0.16 17.95 -8.60
CA ILE A 173 -0.86 19.10 -7.99
C ILE A 173 -1.24 20.18 -9.03
N PRO A 174 -0.34 20.58 -9.97
CA PRO A 174 -0.73 21.55 -11.00
C PRO A 174 -1.88 21.09 -11.89
N GLU A 175 -1.95 19.77 -12.18
CA GLU A 175 -3.02 19.17 -12.97
C GLU A 175 -4.29 18.93 -12.14
N GLY A 176 -4.20 18.98 -10.79
CA GLY A 176 -5.38 18.97 -9.94
C GLY A 176 -5.44 17.97 -8.84
N LEU A 177 -4.41 17.20 -8.64
CA LEU A 177 -4.35 16.35 -7.45
C LEU A 177 -4.33 17.18 -6.17
N GLY A 178 -4.96 16.66 -5.13
CA GLY A 178 -4.87 17.23 -3.79
C GLY A 178 -3.45 17.14 -3.22
N ASP A 179 -2.71 16.09 -3.61
CA ASP A 179 -1.33 15.86 -3.17
C ASP A 179 -0.55 15.05 -4.20
N ALA A 180 0.79 15.17 -4.16
CA ALA A 180 1.71 14.39 -4.99
C ALA A 180 1.90 12.93 -4.52
N PHE A 181 1.44 12.60 -3.31
CA PHE A 181 1.50 11.25 -2.74
C PHE A 181 0.22 10.50 -3.07
N VAL A 182 0.28 9.62 -4.08
CA VAL A 182 -0.86 8.85 -4.57
C VAL A 182 -0.75 7.40 -4.10
N TYR A 183 -1.66 7.01 -3.19
CA TYR A 183 -1.66 5.68 -2.58
C TYR A 183 -2.49 4.65 -3.33
N ASP A 184 -3.61 5.08 -3.89
CA ASP A 184 -4.51 4.16 -4.60
C ASP A 184 -5.25 4.90 -5.72
N VAL A 185 -5.62 4.18 -6.77
CA VAL A 185 -6.41 4.70 -7.90
C VAL A 185 -7.50 3.68 -8.22
N LEU A 186 -8.73 4.11 -8.22
CA LEU A 186 -9.89 3.28 -8.54
C LEU A 186 -10.63 3.85 -9.75
N THR A 187 -10.78 3.05 -10.80
CA THR A 187 -11.74 3.34 -11.87
C THR A 187 -13.03 2.58 -11.58
N THR A 188 -14.11 3.30 -11.32
CA THR A 188 -15.41 2.72 -11.02
C THR A 188 -16.15 2.28 -12.28
N LYS A 189 -17.14 1.42 -12.14
CA LYS A 189 -17.95 0.89 -13.27
C LYS A 189 -18.68 1.99 -14.05
N ASN A 190 -19.02 3.11 -13.41
CA ASN A 190 -19.62 4.27 -14.07
C ASN A 190 -18.60 5.15 -14.81
N GLY A 191 -17.30 4.79 -14.77
CA GLY A 191 -16.22 5.48 -15.45
C GLY A 191 -15.57 6.61 -14.65
N ASP A 192 -16.00 6.90 -13.43
CA ASP A 192 -15.33 7.86 -12.58
C ASP A 192 -13.98 7.31 -12.11
N VAL A 193 -12.99 8.19 -11.96
CA VAL A 193 -11.69 7.85 -11.40
C VAL A 193 -11.54 8.51 -10.04
N TRP A 194 -11.23 7.70 -9.04
CA TRP A 194 -10.93 8.16 -7.70
C TRP A 194 -9.44 7.99 -7.42
N VAL A 195 -8.82 9.02 -6.83
CA VAL A 195 -7.38 9.04 -6.53
C VAL A 195 -7.18 9.35 -5.05
N ALA A 196 -6.71 8.37 -4.30
CA ALA A 196 -6.41 8.48 -2.87
C ALA A 196 -5.07 9.17 -2.66
N THR A 197 -5.06 10.25 -1.87
CA THR A 197 -3.86 11.05 -1.60
C THR A 197 -3.69 11.35 -0.11
N TRP A 198 -2.61 12.02 0.25
CA TRP A 198 -2.41 12.52 1.62
C TRP A 198 -3.17 13.81 1.95
N SER A 199 -3.75 14.45 0.97
CA SER A 199 -4.53 15.67 1.18
C SER A 199 -5.95 15.49 0.64
N GLY A 200 -6.58 14.37 1.00
CA GLY A 200 -7.93 14.02 0.60
C GLY A 200 -7.98 13.03 -0.55
N VAL A 201 -9.11 12.95 -1.20
CA VAL A 201 -9.38 12.09 -2.35
C VAL A 201 -9.89 12.93 -3.53
N ASN A 202 -9.30 12.75 -4.69
CA ASN A 202 -9.85 13.31 -5.92
C ASN A 202 -10.88 12.36 -6.53
N ARG A 203 -11.97 12.94 -7.06
CA ARG A 203 -12.89 12.28 -7.98
C ARG A 203 -12.81 12.97 -9.32
N ILE A 204 -12.63 12.22 -10.39
CA ILE A 204 -12.57 12.72 -11.77
C ILE A 204 -13.72 12.09 -12.51
N ARG A 205 -14.76 12.89 -12.76
CA ARG A 205 -16.01 12.40 -13.35
C ARG A 205 -15.79 11.89 -14.77
N GLY A 206 -16.27 10.67 -15.02
CA GLY A 206 -16.13 10.01 -16.31
C GLY A 206 -14.70 9.77 -16.76
N GLY A 207 -13.73 9.83 -15.85
CA GLY A 207 -12.30 9.64 -16.14
C GLY A 207 -11.71 10.73 -17.06
N ALA A 208 -12.34 11.91 -17.14
CA ALA A 208 -11.95 13.01 -18.03
C ALA A 208 -10.72 13.76 -17.49
N LEU A 209 -9.56 13.11 -17.49
CA LEU A 209 -8.32 13.60 -16.88
C LEU A 209 -7.88 14.99 -17.38
N LYS A 210 -8.18 15.33 -18.62
CA LYS A 210 -7.77 16.61 -19.23
C LYS A 210 -8.78 17.73 -19.04
N ASP A 211 -9.96 17.45 -18.52
CA ASP A 211 -11.00 18.43 -18.24
C ASP A 211 -11.03 18.76 -16.74
N ARG A 212 -10.40 19.87 -16.36
CA ARG A 212 -10.35 20.33 -14.96
C ARG A 212 -11.71 20.55 -14.32
N SER A 213 -12.74 20.85 -15.09
CA SER A 213 -14.10 21.01 -14.57
C SER A 213 -14.73 19.73 -14.04
N LYS A 214 -14.12 18.58 -14.36
CA LYS A 214 -14.54 17.24 -13.90
C LYS A 214 -13.82 16.77 -12.65
N TRP A 215 -12.82 17.52 -12.18
CA TRP A 215 -12.05 17.18 -10.99
C TRP A 215 -12.69 17.77 -9.74
N GLU A 216 -12.94 16.93 -8.78
CA GLU A 216 -13.40 17.27 -7.44
C GLU A 216 -12.34 16.86 -6.42
N LEU A 217 -12.09 17.66 -5.41
CA LEU A 217 -11.26 17.31 -4.27
C LEU A 217 -12.13 17.25 -3.01
N HIS A 218 -12.20 16.09 -2.40
CA HIS A 218 -12.89 15.85 -1.15
C HIS A 218 -11.89 15.75 0.00
N THR A 219 -12.08 16.58 1.01
CA THR A 219 -11.26 16.66 2.24
C THR A 219 -12.16 16.55 3.46
N VAL A 220 -11.58 16.42 4.65
CA VAL A 220 -12.32 16.51 5.91
C VAL A 220 -13.15 17.79 5.95
N GLN A 221 -12.55 18.93 5.57
CA GLN A 221 -13.22 20.22 5.57
C GLN A 221 -14.35 20.30 4.53
N SER A 222 -14.09 19.91 3.28
CA SER A 222 -15.10 20.03 2.20
C SER A 222 -16.28 19.06 2.38
N THR A 223 -16.08 17.95 3.08
CA THR A 223 -17.11 16.96 3.41
C THR A 223 -17.75 17.16 4.78
N GLN A 224 -17.36 18.23 5.51
CA GLN A 224 -17.85 18.53 6.86
C GLN A 224 -17.66 17.34 7.83
N GLY A 225 -16.54 16.65 7.73
CA GLY A 225 -16.20 15.47 8.53
C GLY A 225 -16.74 14.15 8.00
N GLY A 226 -17.39 14.15 6.83
CA GLY A 226 -17.81 12.92 6.16
C GLY A 226 -16.64 12.03 5.77
N LEU A 227 -15.54 12.62 5.25
CA LEU A 227 -14.23 11.99 5.20
C LEU A 227 -13.57 12.17 6.58
N PRO A 228 -13.24 11.09 7.32
CA PRO A 228 -12.77 11.21 8.71
C PRO A 228 -11.32 11.65 8.84
N ASN A 229 -10.53 11.54 7.77
CA ASN A 229 -9.13 11.98 7.72
C ASN A 229 -8.69 12.21 6.27
N ASP A 230 -7.83 13.22 6.04
CA ASP A 230 -7.33 13.55 4.70
C ASP A 230 -6.29 12.55 4.17
N TRP A 231 -5.71 11.70 5.02
CA TRP A 231 -4.81 10.65 4.57
C TRP A 231 -5.61 9.42 4.16
N VAL A 232 -5.79 9.29 2.83
CA VAL A 232 -6.54 8.19 2.22
C VAL A 232 -5.58 7.17 1.63
N TYR A 233 -5.68 5.91 2.07
CA TYR A 233 -4.73 4.84 1.72
C TYR A 233 -5.29 3.79 0.76
N GLY A 234 -6.60 3.66 0.67
CA GLY A 234 -7.22 2.64 -0.16
C GLY A 234 -8.64 2.99 -0.57
N LEU A 235 -9.02 2.46 -1.71
CA LEU A 235 -10.32 2.68 -2.36
C LEU A 235 -10.92 1.32 -2.74
N ALA A 236 -12.22 1.18 -2.58
CA ALA A 236 -12.96 0.01 -3.08
C ALA A 236 -14.34 0.43 -3.60
N GLU A 237 -14.73 -0.09 -4.76
CA GLU A 237 -16.08 0.11 -5.27
C GLU A 237 -17.05 -0.85 -4.58
N GLY A 238 -18.12 -0.31 -4.05
CA GLY A 238 -19.21 -1.08 -3.49
C GLY A 238 -20.11 -1.68 -4.57
N ARG A 239 -21.07 -2.46 -4.14
CA ARG A 239 -21.94 -3.23 -5.03
C ARG A 239 -22.79 -2.36 -5.95
N ASN A 240 -23.21 -1.19 -5.46
CA ASN A 240 -24.14 -0.28 -6.14
C ASN A 240 -23.43 0.91 -6.79
N GLY A 241 -22.09 0.85 -6.99
CA GLY A 241 -21.29 1.95 -7.52
C GLY A 241 -20.94 3.02 -6.49
N ASP A 242 -21.21 2.77 -5.22
CA ASP A 242 -20.73 3.51 -4.07
C ASP A 242 -19.22 3.29 -3.88
N VAL A 243 -18.55 4.19 -3.18
CA VAL A 243 -17.10 4.11 -2.97
C VAL A 243 -16.79 4.10 -1.47
N TRP A 244 -15.99 3.12 -1.08
CA TRP A 244 -15.46 2.97 0.26
C TRP A 244 -14.02 3.44 0.31
N LEU A 245 -13.65 4.15 1.36
CA LEU A 245 -12.34 4.78 1.50
C LEU A 245 -11.70 4.39 2.84
N ALA A 246 -10.50 3.83 2.76
CA ALA A 246 -9.65 3.55 3.91
C ALA A 246 -8.83 4.78 4.27
N THR A 247 -8.97 5.29 5.48
CA THR A 247 -8.22 6.45 5.95
C THR A 247 -7.47 6.15 7.24
N GLU A 248 -6.63 7.08 7.67
CA GLU A 248 -5.97 6.97 8.97
C GLU A 248 -6.89 7.27 10.16
N GLY A 249 -8.03 7.89 9.92
CA GLY A 249 -9.04 8.22 10.92
C GLY A 249 -10.27 7.29 10.94
N GLY A 250 -10.29 6.27 10.09
CA GLY A 250 -11.42 5.35 9.98
C GLY A 250 -11.81 5.05 8.54
N LEU A 251 -12.98 4.43 8.40
CA LEU A 251 -13.62 4.07 7.15
C LEU A 251 -14.58 5.17 6.71
N ALA A 252 -14.52 5.60 5.46
CA ALA A 252 -15.52 6.47 4.86
C ALA A 252 -16.30 5.73 3.77
N HIS A 253 -17.52 6.15 3.55
CA HIS A 253 -18.41 5.68 2.49
C HIS A 253 -19.04 6.85 1.77
N TYR A 254 -18.91 6.83 0.45
CA TYR A 254 -19.52 7.82 -0.42
C TYR A 254 -20.58 7.18 -1.31
N THR A 255 -21.79 7.72 -1.29
CA THR A 255 -22.87 7.31 -2.19
C THR A 255 -23.70 8.53 -2.61
N GLU A 256 -23.78 8.82 -3.90
CA GLU A 256 -24.64 9.88 -4.47
C GLU A 256 -24.52 11.25 -3.77
N GLY A 257 -23.32 11.68 -3.47
CA GLY A 257 -23.04 12.98 -2.80
C GLY A 257 -23.16 12.94 -1.28
N ARG A 258 -23.53 11.81 -0.68
CA ARG A 258 -23.62 11.64 0.76
C ARG A 258 -22.38 10.93 1.30
N TRP A 259 -21.95 11.34 2.50
CA TRP A 259 -20.83 10.77 3.20
C TRP A 259 -21.27 10.16 4.52
N GLU A 260 -20.76 8.98 4.83
CA GLU A 260 -20.86 8.31 6.12
C GLU A 260 -19.50 7.83 6.55
N ASN A 261 -19.26 7.66 7.86
CA ASN A 261 -18.00 7.15 8.35
C ASN A 261 -18.12 6.30 9.61
N TRP A 262 -17.11 5.47 9.81
CA TRP A 262 -16.96 4.61 11.00
C TRP A 262 -15.53 4.68 11.50
N ASN A 263 -15.39 4.73 12.81
CA ASN A 263 -14.16 4.70 13.55
C ASN A 263 -14.22 3.66 14.68
N HIS A 264 -13.19 3.60 15.52
CA HIS A 264 -13.14 2.64 16.62
C HIS A 264 -14.30 2.79 17.61
N GLU A 265 -14.74 4.01 17.90
CA GLU A 265 -15.90 4.26 18.76
C GLU A 265 -17.22 3.68 18.19
N LYS A 266 -17.28 3.57 16.86
CA LYS A 266 -18.41 2.97 16.13
C LYS A 266 -18.19 1.49 15.80
N GLY A 267 -17.19 0.84 16.40
CA GLY A 267 -16.95 -0.60 16.32
C GLY A 267 -15.88 -1.06 15.34
N LEU A 268 -15.14 -0.17 14.70
CA LEU A 268 -14.02 -0.52 13.82
C LEU A 268 -12.81 -0.97 14.64
N GLY A 269 -12.16 -2.08 14.23
CA GLY A 269 -10.94 -2.62 14.84
C GLY A 269 -11.17 -3.23 16.23
N ALA A 270 -10.41 -4.23 16.58
CA ALA A 270 -10.43 -4.82 17.90
C ALA A 270 -9.86 -3.87 18.95
N SER A 271 -10.38 -3.91 20.18
CA SER A 271 -9.87 -3.09 21.28
C SER A 271 -8.45 -3.49 21.66
N TYR A 272 -7.73 -2.54 22.27
CA TYR A 272 -6.35 -2.80 22.73
C TYR A 272 -6.26 -4.00 23.68
N GLU A 273 -7.22 -4.14 24.57
CA GLU A 273 -7.28 -5.26 25.53
C GLU A 273 -7.37 -6.64 24.85
N MET A 274 -8.00 -6.71 23.69
CA MET A 274 -8.09 -7.97 22.92
C MET A 274 -6.79 -8.34 22.22
N VAL A 275 -5.94 -7.37 21.88
CA VAL A 275 -4.77 -7.57 21.01
C VAL A 275 -3.43 -7.30 21.68
N LYS A 276 -3.40 -6.71 22.88
CA LYS A 276 -2.18 -6.21 23.55
C LYS A 276 -1.06 -7.23 23.71
N ASN A 277 -1.39 -8.51 23.87
CA ASN A 277 -0.42 -9.58 24.06
C ASN A 277 0.17 -10.08 22.72
N ASP A 278 -0.47 -9.76 21.60
CA ASP A 278 -0.14 -10.27 20.27
C ASP A 278 0.44 -9.19 19.34
N ILE A 279 0.58 -7.94 19.83
CA ILE A 279 1.19 -6.86 19.06
C ILE A 279 2.71 -7.05 19.05
N GLN A 280 3.23 -7.47 17.90
CA GLN A 280 4.66 -7.76 17.72
C GLN A 280 5.49 -6.55 17.32
N TYR A 281 4.85 -5.49 16.78
CA TYR A 281 5.54 -4.27 16.41
C TYR A 281 5.85 -3.42 17.62
N LYS A 282 7.16 -3.26 17.93
CA LYS A 282 7.63 -2.37 19.00
C LYS A 282 7.85 -0.94 18.55
N ASN A 283 7.94 -0.71 17.24
CA ASN A 283 8.22 0.60 16.69
C ASN A 283 6.90 1.29 16.34
N ASP A 284 6.49 2.18 17.21
CA ASP A 284 5.27 2.98 17.05
C ASP A 284 5.54 4.18 16.13
N PRO A 285 4.79 4.38 15.03
CA PRO A 285 4.92 5.54 14.18
C PRO A 285 4.75 6.86 14.91
N SER A 286 3.99 6.90 16.01
CA SER A 286 3.80 8.11 16.83
C SER A 286 5.08 8.62 17.49
N LYS A 287 6.11 7.79 17.63
CA LYS A 287 7.41 8.19 18.18
C LYS A 287 8.28 8.98 17.21
N VAL A 288 7.98 8.91 15.91
CA VAL A 288 8.79 9.53 14.85
C VAL A 288 8.00 10.48 13.96
N SER A 289 6.68 10.55 14.13
CA SER A 289 5.78 11.40 13.36
C SER A 289 4.82 12.16 14.29
N GLN A 290 4.85 13.50 14.21
CA GLN A 290 3.94 14.36 14.96
C GLN A 290 2.47 14.13 14.60
N HIS A 291 2.18 13.81 13.34
CA HIS A 291 0.83 13.50 12.89
C HIS A 291 0.28 12.26 13.61
N HIS A 292 1.03 11.15 13.60
CA HIS A 292 0.63 9.93 14.30
C HIS A 292 0.56 10.12 15.82
N ALA A 293 1.46 10.92 16.40
CA ALA A 293 1.42 11.25 17.82
C ALA A 293 0.15 12.02 18.21
N LYS A 294 -0.23 13.00 17.39
CA LYS A 294 -1.47 13.77 17.58
C LYS A 294 -2.72 12.89 17.49
N GLN A 295 -2.80 12.04 16.48
CA GLN A 295 -3.91 11.10 16.35
C GLN A 295 -4.01 10.15 17.54
N LYS A 296 -2.89 9.59 17.97
CA LYS A 296 -2.83 8.72 19.14
C LYS A 296 -3.31 9.43 20.40
N GLN A 297 -2.97 10.70 20.55
CA GLN A 297 -3.45 11.56 21.64
C GLN A 297 -4.96 11.81 21.55
N GLU A 298 -5.47 12.16 20.38
CA GLU A 298 -6.90 12.39 20.11
C GLU A 298 -7.76 11.15 20.41
N MET A 299 -7.20 9.95 20.19
CA MET A 299 -7.83 8.68 20.51
C MET A 299 -7.67 8.24 21.97
N GLY A 300 -7.00 9.02 22.83
CA GLY A 300 -6.72 8.62 24.21
C GLY A 300 -5.72 7.47 24.36
N LEU A 301 -4.93 7.19 23.34
CA LEU A 301 -3.97 6.07 23.27
C LEU A 301 -2.53 6.47 23.64
N SER A 302 -2.32 7.66 24.21
CA SER A 302 -0.99 8.18 24.54
C SER A 302 -0.17 7.27 25.47
N ASN A 303 -0.85 6.49 26.30
CA ASN A 303 -0.21 5.55 27.25
C ASN A 303 0.12 4.18 26.63
N ILE A 304 -0.24 3.96 25.37
CA ILE A 304 0.02 2.69 24.68
C ILE A 304 1.33 2.80 23.91
N ASP A 305 2.36 2.10 24.40
CA ASP A 305 3.73 2.16 23.87
C ASP A 305 4.03 1.11 22.78
N VAL A 306 3.02 0.77 21.97
CA VAL A 306 3.12 -0.18 20.86
C VAL A 306 2.43 0.36 19.61
N ALA A 307 2.71 -0.23 18.46
CA ALA A 307 2.14 0.14 17.17
C ALA A 307 0.66 -0.31 17.08
N TYR A 308 -0.22 0.47 17.70
CA TYR A 308 -1.67 0.23 17.71
C TYR A 308 -2.43 1.51 17.37
N ASN A 309 -3.19 1.46 16.29
CA ASN A 309 -4.16 2.46 15.88
C ASN A 309 -5.31 1.77 15.12
N PRO A 310 -6.42 1.41 15.79
CA PRO A 310 -7.53 0.68 15.16
C PRO A 310 -8.31 1.51 14.14
N ASN A 311 -8.15 2.84 14.11
CA ASN A 311 -8.72 3.71 13.08
C ASN A 311 -7.88 3.75 11.81
N TYR A 312 -6.60 3.41 11.90
CA TYR A 312 -5.72 3.41 10.73
C TYR A 312 -5.99 2.17 9.88
N ILE A 313 -6.75 2.35 8.79
CA ILE A 313 -7.06 1.29 7.83
C ILE A 313 -5.97 1.28 6.77
N VAL A 314 -5.25 0.16 6.67
CA VAL A 314 -4.13 -0.04 5.74
C VAL A 314 -4.54 -0.80 4.49
N SER A 315 -5.64 -1.56 4.57
CA SER A 315 -6.18 -2.36 3.47
C SER A 315 -7.69 -2.42 3.51
N LEU A 316 -8.30 -2.47 2.33
CA LEU A 316 -9.75 -2.42 2.15
C LEU A 316 -10.18 -3.34 1.02
N ALA A 317 -11.28 -4.07 1.21
CA ALA A 317 -11.93 -4.83 0.17
C ALA A 317 -13.44 -4.85 0.38
N VAL A 318 -14.20 -4.93 -0.72
CA VAL A 318 -15.65 -5.16 -0.69
C VAL A 318 -15.92 -6.44 -1.45
N ASP A 319 -16.61 -7.39 -0.82
CA ASP A 319 -16.93 -8.66 -1.47
C ASP A 319 -18.19 -8.58 -2.34
N VAL A 320 -18.47 -9.66 -3.05
CA VAL A 320 -19.60 -9.74 -3.98
C VAL A 320 -20.98 -9.64 -3.29
N GLN A 321 -21.03 -9.87 -1.98
CA GLN A 321 -22.22 -9.68 -1.16
C GLN A 321 -22.37 -8.24 -0.69
N GLY A 322 -21.35 -7.39 -0.89
CA GLY A 322 -21.29 -6.01 -0.42
C GLY A 322 -20.79 -5.87 1.01
N VAL A 323 -20.22 -6.93 1.56
CA VAL A 323 -19.57 -6.88 2.89
C VAL A 323 -18.23 -6.16 2.76
N VAL A 324 -18.00 -5.23 3.65
CA VAL A 324 -16.76 -4.43 3.69
C VAL A 324 -15.78 -5.07 4.67
N TRP A 325 -14.56 -5.23 4.19
CA TRP A 325 -13.45 -5.79 4.96
C TRP A 325 -12.36 -4.74 5.11
N ALA A 326 -11.98 -4.43 6.33
CA ALA A 326 -10.98 -3.42 6.64
C ALA A 326 -9.86 -4.01 7.49
N GLY A 327 -8.64 -3.96 6.97
CA GLY A 327 -7.44 -4.35 7.69
C GLY A 327 -6.83 -3.16 8.41
N THR A 328 -6.62 -3.27 9.72
CA THR A 328 -6.20 -2.16 10.57
C THR A 328 -4.75 -2.27 11.04
N TRP A 329 -4.23 -1.17 11.55
CA TRP A 329 -2.90 -1.11 12.15
C TRP A 329 -2.93 -1.59 13.60
N GLY A 330 -2.80 -2.90 13.79
CA GLY A 330 -2.75 -3.55 15.10
C GLY A 330 -4.09 -3.96 15.69
N GLY A 331 -5.22 -3.53 15.14
CA GLY A 331 -6.57 -3.92 15.57
C GLY A 331 -7.17 -5.10 14.79
N GLY A 332 -6.36 -5.85 14.05
CA GLY A 332 -6.81 -7.03 13.29
C GLY A 332 -7.60 -6.71 12.04
N LEU A 333 -8.44 -7.66 11.61
CA LEU A 333 -9.35 -7.57 10.47
C LEU A 333 -10.75 -7.27 10.95
N SER A 334 -11.39 -6.25 10.38
CA SER A 334 -12.79 -5.89 10.65
C SER A 334 -13.67 -6.23 9.47
N ARG A 335 -14.84 -6.81 9.74
CA ARG A 335 -15.89 -7.14 8.78
C ARG A 335 -17.14 -6.32 9.10
N PHE A 336 -17.67 -5.62 8.11
CA PHE A 336 -18.90 -4.83 8.23
C PHE A 336 -19.95 -5.31 7.23
N ASP A 337 -21.11 -5.73 7.70
CA ASP A 337 -22.20 -6.23 6.85
C ASP A 337 -23.27 -5.18 6.53
N GLY A 338 -22.96 -3.90 6.77
CA GLY A 338 -23.88 -2.78 6.60
C GLY A 338 -24.65 -2.42 7.89
N LYS A 339 -24.54 -3.24 8.94
CA LYS A 339 -25.22 -3.03 10.23
C LYS A 339 -24.31 -3.24 11.43
N THR A 340 -23.54 -4.33 11.40
CA THR A 340 -22.74 -4.79 12.55
C THR A 340 -21.29 -5.02 12.14
N TRP A 341 -20.41 -4.78 13.10
CA TRP A 341 -19.01 -5.08 12.99
C TRP A 341 -18.68 -6.45 13.61
N LYS A 342 -17.80 -7.19 12.97
CA LYS A 342 -17.13 -8.36 13.54
C LYS A 342 -15.62 -8.21 13.34
N GLN A 343 -14.87 -8.38 14.43
CA GLN A 343 -13.41 -8.36 14.42
C GLN A 343 -12.85 -9.77 14.38
N PHE A 344 -11.70 -9.92 13.74
CA PHE A 344 -10.88 -11.12 13.76
C PHE A 344 -9.46 -10.73 14.14
N THR A 345 -8.88 -11.48 15.05
CA THR A 345 -7.56 -11.23 15.63
C THR A 345 -6.71 -12.51 15.61
N VAL A 346 -5.52 -12.46 16.19
CA VAL A 346 -4.69 -13.65 16.40
C VAL A 346 -5.44 -14.72 17.18
N ALA A 347 -6.30 -14.33 18.13
CA ALA A 347 -7.14 -15.27 18.89
C ALA A 347 -8.13 -16.06 18.01
N ASP A 348 -8.51 -15.51 16.85
CA ASP A 348 -9.39 -16.17 15.87
C ASP A 348 -8.61 -16.93 14.79
N GLY A 349 -7.26 -16.95 14.88
CA GLY A 349 -6.36 -17.65 13.98
C GLY A 349 -5.71 -16.79 12.89
N LEU A 350 -5.85 -15.46 12.92
CA LEU A 350 -5.01 -14.60 12.08
C LEU A 350 -3.54 -14.75 12.44
N PRO A 351 -2.61 -14.74 11.48
CA PRO A 351 -1.17 -14.84 11.79
C PRO A 351 -0.61 -13.57 12.44
N GLY A 352 -1.30 -12.43 12.34
CA GLY A 352 -0.90 -11.17 12.97
C GLY A 352 -2.01 -10.12 12.94
N ASN A 353 -1.99 -9.18 13.89
CA ASN A 353 -3.02 -8.14 14.03
C ASN A 353 -2.77 -6.89 13.17
N HIS A 354 -1.60 -6.76 12.52
CA HIS A 354 -1.35 -5.74 11.50
C HIS A 354 -1.73 -6.32 10.14
N VAL A 355 -2.87 -5.90 9.60
CA VAL A 355 -3.41 -6.42 8.35
C VAL A 355 -3.07 -5.48 7.20
N PHE A 356 -2.05 -5.82 6.42
CA PHE A 356 -1.48 -4.96 5.38
C PHE A 356 -2.14 -5.11 4.02
N MET A 357 -2.79 -6.25 3.76
CA MET A 357 -3.34 -6.56 2.45
C MET A 357 -4.63 -7.39 2.59
N LEU A 358 -5.60 -7.05 1.77
CA LEU A 358 -6.80 -7.84 1.53
C LEU A 358 -6.91 -8.11 0.02
N HIS A 359 -7.15 -9.34 -0.34
CA HIS A 359 -7.34 -9.76 -1.73
C HIS A 359 -8.49 -10.76 -1.81
N ILE A 360 -9.45 -10.48 -2.68
CA ILE A 360 -10.50 -11.43 -3.04
C ILE A 360 -10.14 -11.96 -4.42
N ASP A 361 -9.84 -13.24 -4.50
CA ASP A 361 -9.46 -13.85 -5.76
C ASP A 361 -10.68 -14.03 -6.71
N PRO A 362 -10.46 -14.37 -7.99
CA PRO A 362 -11.55 -14.54 -8.95
C PRO A 362 -12.59 -15.62 -8.57
N LYS A 363 -12.26 -16.50 -7.63
CA LYS A 363 -13.17 -17.51 -7.07
C LYS A 363 -13.95 -17.02 -5.86
N GLY A 364 -13.74 -15.75 -5.46
CA GLY A 364 -14.36 -15.13 -4.27
C GLY A 364 -13.68 -15.51 -2.94
N GLN A 365 -12.50 -16.12 -2.99
CA GLN A 365 -11.73 -16.50 -1.82
C GLN A 365 -11.04 -15.30 -1.21
N MET A 366 -11.28 -15.02 0.06
CA MET A 366 -10.60 -13.96 0.81
C MET A 366 -9.22 -14.42 1.26
N TRP A 367 -8.24 -13.56 1.00
CA TRP A 367 -6.86 -13.67 1.46
C TRP A 367 -6.48 -12.44 2.29
N VAL A 368 -5.80 -12.66 3.40
CA VAL A 368 -5.45 -11.63 4.38
C VAL A 368 -3.93 -11.66 4.61
N GLY A 369 -3.23 -10.63 4.12
CA GLY A 369 -1.80 -10.45 4.33
C GLY A 369 -1.53 -9.67 5.60
N THR A 370 -0.69 -10.23 6.49
CA THR A 370 -0.37 -9.63 7.77
C THR A 370 1.13 -9.40 7.95
N ASN A 371 1.51 -8.89 9.09
CA ASN A 371 2.91 -8.77 9.51
C ASN A 371 3.60 -10.12 9.77
N ASN A 372 2.85 -11.21 9.88
CA ASN A 372 3.39 -12.52 10.31
C ASN A 372 2.86 -13.71 9.49
N GLY A 373 2.43 -13.50 8.28
CA GLY A 373 1.96 -14.53 7.36
C GLY A 373 0.82 -14.08 6.46
N LEU A 374 0.44 -14.98 5.56
CA LEU A 374 -0.73 -14.89 4.70
C LEU A 374 -1.79 -15.85 5.22
N ALA A 375 -2.99 -15.37 5.43
CA ALA A 375 -4.13 -16.20 5.81
C ALA A 375 -5.13 -16.33 4.67
N LYS A 376 -5.63 -17.54 4.46
CA LYS A 376 -6.77 -17.84 3.60
C LYS A 376 -8.00 -18.07 4.48
N MET A 377 -9.04 -17.29 4.27
CA MET A 377 -10.30 -17.49 5.03
C MET A 377 -11.13 -18.59 4.39
N LYS A 378 -11.46 -19.63 5.15
CA LYS A 378 -12.31 -20.72 4.73
C LYS A 378 -13.28 -21.09 5.85
N ASP A 379 -14.57 -21.05 5.57
CA ASP A 379 -15.64 -21.41 6.53
C ASP A 379 -15.51 -20.67 7.89
N GLY A 380 -15.11 -19.38 7.85
CA GLY A 380 -14.91 -18.55 9.02
C GLY A 380 -13.65 -18.85 9.84
N LYS A 381 -12.76 -19.70 9.33
CA LYS A 381 -11.44 -20.04 9.90
C LYS A 381 -10.32 -19.55 8.99
N PHE A 382 -9.11 -19.50 9.50
CA PHE A 382 -7.92 -19.09 8.77
C PHE A 382 -6.94 -20.25 8.59
N GLU A 383 -6.63 -20.54 7.33
CA GLU A 383 -5.49 -21.39 6.94
C GLU A 383 -4.29 -20.49 6.71
N VAL A 384 -3.19 -20.70 7.46
CA VAL A 384 -2.03 -19.78 7.46
C VAL A 384 -0.90 -20.33 6.62
N LEU A 385 -0.33 -19.48 5.76
CA LEU A 385 0.90 -19.74 5.02
C LEU A 385 2.01 -18.79 5.54
N THR A 386 3.22 -19.35 5.63
CA THR A 386 4.43 -18.65 6.08
C THR A 386 5.60 -18.93 5.12
N THR A 387 6.79 -18.47 5.47
CA THR A 387 8.02 -18.81 4.72
C THR A 387 8.27 -20.32 4.64
N LYS A 388 7.75 -21.11 5.58
CA LYS A 388 7.83 -22.58 5.54
C LYS A 388 6.97 -23.18 4.42
N ASP A 389 5.95 -22.46 3.99
CA ASP A 389 5.00 -22.86 2.96
C ASP A 389 5.30 -22.21 1.60
N GLY A 390 6.43 -21.50 1.49
CA GLY A 390 6.93 -20.92 0.24
C GLY A 390 6.76 -19.40 0.11
N LEU A 391 6.33 -18.67 1.14
CA LEU A 391 6.36 -17.21 1.11
C LEU A 391 7.81 -16.70 1.04
N PHE A 392 8.03 -15.57 0.37
CA PHE A 392 9.31 -14.90 0.36
C PHE A 392 9.66 -14.31 1.74
N GLY A 393 8.67 -13.79 2.43
CA GLY A 393 8.75 -13.26 3.78
C GLY A 393 7.39 -13.28 4.45
N ASN A 394 7.35 -13.31 5.80
CA ASN A 394 6.10 -13.37 6.53
C ASN A 394 5.32 -12.06 6.55
N ALA A 395 5.96 -10.91 6.29
CA ALA A 395 5.22 -9.66 6.09
C ALA A 395 4.69 -9.57 4.66
N VAL A 396 3.38 -9.68 4.50
CA VAL A 396 2.71 -9.72 3.19
C VAL A 396 2.01 -8.41 2.91
N PHE A 397 2.47 -7.68 1.88
CA PHE A 397 1.98 -6.34 1.55
C PHE A 397 1.06 -6.28 0.34
N SER A 398 1.13 -7.28 -0.53
CA SER A 398 0.34 -7.31 -1.76
C SER A 398 0.16 -8.73 -2.27
N MET A 399 -0.90 -8.94 -3.04
CA MET A 399 -1.17 -10.22 -3.67
C MET A 399 -1.99 -10.03 -4.95
N ALA A 400 -1.78 -10.90 -5.91
CA ALA A 400 -2.65 -11.06 -7.07
C ALA A 400 -2.70 -12.54 -7.48
N THR A 401 -3.73 -12.90 -8.25
CA THR A 401 -3.93 -14.26 -8.74
C THR A 401 -4.03 -14.23 -10.27
N THR A 402 -3.19 -14.99 -10.94
CA THR A 402 -3.24 -15.16 -12.39
C THR A 402 -4.36 -16.12 -12.82
N ARG A 403 -4.71 -16.14 -14.12
CA ARG A 403 -5.81 -16.95 -14.65
C ARG A 403 -5.63 -18.44 -14.41
N ASP A 404 -4.40 -18.92 -14.41
CA ASP A 404 -4.02 -20.31 -14.09
C ASP A 404 -4.09 -20.63 -12.59
N GLY A 405 -4.42 -19.65 -11.76
CA GLY A 405 -4.54 -19.78 -10.30
C GLY A 405 -3.22 -19.63 -9.56
N THR A 406 -2.12 -19.26 -10.23
CA THR A 406 -0.85 -18.95 -9.56
C THR A 406 -1.01 -17.72 -8.69
N LEU A 407 -0.59 -17.85 -7.43
CA LEU A 407 -0.59 -16.76 -6.45
C LEU A 407 0.73 -16.01 -6.57
N TRP A 408 0.64 -14.69 -6.70
CA TRP A 408 1.77 -13.76 -6.65
C TRP A 408 1.67 -12.98 -5.35
N ILE A 409 2.65 -13.14 -4.46
CA ILE A 409 2.61 -12.63 -3.08
C ILE A 409 3.82 -11.78 -2.82
N GLY A 410 3.60 -10.49 -2.56
CA GLY A 410 4.63 -9.48 -2.36
C GLY A 410 4.99 -9.29 -0.90
N SER A 411 6.29 -9.32 -0.65
CA SER A 411 6.91 -9.08 0.67
C SER A 411 8.01 -8.04 0.58
N PHE A 412 8.74 -7.81 1.65
CA PHE A 412 9.98 -7.05 1.58
C PHE A 412 11.06 -7.88 0.87
N GLY A 413 11.68 -7.31 -0.16
CA GLY A 413 12.78 -7.91 -0.90
C GLY A 413 12.36 -8.81 -2.06
N GLY A 414 11.10 -9.19 -2.20
CA GLY A 414 10.69 -10.05 -3.30
C GLY A 414 9.23 -10.48 -3.33
N VAL A 415 8.96 -11.28 -4.35
CA VAL A 415 7.66 -11.89 -4.65
C VAL A 415 7.79 -13.40 -4.61
N ALA A 416 6.87 -14.07 -3.94
CA ALA A 416 6.68 -15.51 -4.07
C ALA A 416 5.61 -15.79 -5.14
N ARG A 417 5.89 -16.71 -6.05
CA ARG A 417 4.91 -17.28 -6.98
C ARG A 417 4.59 -18.69 -6.51
N ILE A 418 3.33 -18.95 -6.18
CA ILE A 418 2.88 -20.26 -5.68
C ILE A 418 1.87 -20.80 -6.67
N LYS A 419 2.20 -21.91 -7.33
CA LYS A 419 1.29 -22.60 -8.24
C LYS A 419 0.13 -23.25 -7.48
N PRO A 420 -1.07 -23.33 -8.08
CA PRO A 420 -2.15 -24.12 -7.51
C PRO A 420 -1.73 -25.57 -7.36
N SER A 421 -2.19 -26.20 -6.27
CA SER A 421 -1.98 -27.65 -6.01
C SER A 421 -2.95 -28.47 -6.82
#